data_6e161ca1e3c95db34af82095cb94dc78
#
_entry.id   6e161ca1e3c95db34af82095cb94dc78
#
_cell.length_a   1.000
_cell.length_b   1.000
_cell.length_c   1.000
_cell.angle_alpha   90.00
_cell.angle_beta   90.00
_cell.angle_gamma   90.00
#
_symmetry.space_group_name_H-M   'P 1'
#
loop_
_entity.id
_entity.type
_entity.pdbx_description
1 polymer ?
#
loop_
_entity_poly.entity_id
_entity_poly.type
_entity_poly.pdbx_seq_one_letter_code
_entity_poly.pdbx_strand_id
1 'polypeptide(L)'
;VNIIIFVIMYTIWIFVFILGIMYIQLSAHRKMYLLKKQNGWFVESQKQKVFIDTRACANADTTPISFRYHIIIIAAELLALIPFYSWKDRAYFSMIIVFAICTVIVSVFGFVFHIYMNRRQNQAYSLNSDINNIVNLTMKKYIASAMLIMSLLNFVAWITFVLMCIIQDTVGNLSFWMYIILQLLSGCTLIVILILARNRKNEMLKADTQPVFVDDDDYWKTGFYYNPNDPHLFVPDRLCSTNYSLNYARTGAKVFTGTITAILLGTLIWTIVVLAPFLHVTIDIKTTE
;
A
#
# COMPACT_ATOMS: atom_id res chain seq x y z
N VAL A 1 23.05 -17.48 -20.85
CA VAL A 1 22.97 -17.18 -19.41
C VAL A 1 21.95 -18.12 -18.80
N ASN A 2 22.36 -18.89 -17.79
CA ASN A 2 21.47 -19.82 -17.11
C ASN A 2 20.36 -19.02 -16.41
N ILE A 3 19.10 -19.28 -16.75
CA ILE A 3 17.92 -18.58 -16.22
C ILE A 3 17.94 -18.57 -14.68
N ILE A 4 18.43 -19.65 -14.06
CA ILE A 4 18.52 -19.78 -12.60
C ILE A 4 19.50 -18.75 -12.02
N ILE A 5 20.66 -18.60 -12.62
CA ILE A 5 21.66 -17.59 -12.20
C ILE A 5 21.06 -16.19 -12.34
N PHE A 6 20.35 -15.92 -13.45
CA PHE A 6 19.68 -14.65 -13.67
C PHE A 6 18.65 -14.36 -12.58
N VAL A 7 17.78 -15.33 -12.21
CA VAL A 7 16.76 -15.17 -11.17
C VAL A 7 17.40 -14.88 -9.81
N ILE A 8 18.46 -15.60 -9.45
CA ILE A 8 19.18 -15.39 -8.17
C ILE A 8 19.82 -14.00 -8.16
N MET A 9 20.54 -13.62 -9.21
CA MET A 9 21.18 -12.30 -9.31
C MET A 9 20.16 -11.18 -9.27
N TYR A 10 19.02 -11.33 -9.96
CA TYR A 10 17.93 -10.36 -9.97
C TYR A 10 17.29 -10.21 -8.58
N THR A 11 17.07 -11.32 -7.87
CA THR A 11 16.53 -11.30 -6.51
C THR A 11 17.50 -10.57 -5.55
N ILE A 12 18.77 -10.88 -5.59
CA ILE A 12 19.81 -10.20 -4.79
C ILE A 12 19.84 -8.70 -5.12
N TRP A 13 19.79 -8.35 -6.42
CA TRP A 13 19.79 -6.96 -6.87
C TRP A 13 18.60 -6.16 -6.32
N ILE A 14 17.38 -6.75 -6.32
CA ILE A 14 16.19 -6.13 -5.72
C ILE A 14 16.41 -5.84 -4.23
N PHE A 15 16.96 -6.80 -3.47
CA PHE A 15 17.24 -6.59 -2.05
C PHE A 15 18.25 -5.47 -1.81
N VAL A 16 19.35 -5.46 -2.57
CA VAL A 16 20.38 -4.39 -2.48
C VAL A 16 19.77 -3.03 -2.81
N PHE A 17 18.90 -2.96 -3.83
CA PHE A 17 18.22 -1.74 -4.24
C PHE A 17 17.28 -1.22 -3.13
N ILE A 18 16.46 -2.09 -2.55
CA ILE A 18 15.56 -1.73 -1.43
C ILE A 18 16.35 -1.23 -0.22
N LEU A 19 17.40 -1.95 0.18
CA LEU A 19 18.25 -1.53 1.29
C LEU A 19 18.97 -0.21 1.02
N GLY A 20 19.39 0.04 -0.22
CA GLY A 20 20.00 1.28 -0.67
C GLY A 20 19.04 2.48 -0.54
N ILE A 21 17.80 2.33 -1.04
CA ILE A 21 16.76 3.37 -0.90
C ILE A 21 16.48 3.65 0.57
N MET A 22 16.30 2.63 1.38
CA MET A 22 16.06 2.77 2.81
C MET A 22 17.20 3.49 3.51
N TYR A 23 18.46 3.16 3.21
CA TYR A 23 19.63 3.85 3.76
C TYR A 23 19.68 5.33 3.38
N ILE A 24 19.40 5.66 2.11
CA ILE A 24 19.36 7.06 1.64
C ILE A 24 18.28 7.84 2.40
N GLN A 25 17.08 7.29 2.52
CA GLN A 25 15.96 7.92 3.23
C GLN A 25 16.28 8.17 4.71
N LEU A 26 16.76 7.16 5.43
CA LEU A 26 17.14 7.28 6.84
C LEU A 26 18.26 8.29 7.04
N SER A 27 19.27 8.28 6.15
CA SER A 27 20.38 9.23 6.19
C SER A 27 19.91 10.67 5.97
N ALA A 28 18.97 10.89 5.04
CA ALA A 28 18.39 12.21 4.78
C ALA A 28 17.63 12.75 6.01
N HIS A 29 16.74 11.91 6.60
CA HIS A 29 16.02 12.30 7.83
C HIS A 29 16.98 12.66 8.97
N ARG A 30 18.00 11.84 9.19
CA ARG A 30 19.00 12.10 10.24
C ARG A 30 19.76 13.39 10.00
N LYS A 31 20.17 13.67 8.75
CA LYS A 31 20.86 14.93 8.41
C LYS A 31 19.96 16.14 8.63
N MET A 32 18.68 16.07 8.23
CA MET A 32 17.70 17.14 8.46
C MET A 32 17.48 17.41 9.95
N TYR A 33 17.33 16.35 10.75
CA TYR A 33 17.21 16.47 12.21
C TYR A 33 18.43 17.18 12.83
N LEU A 34 19.65 16.74 12.47
CA LEU A 34 20.88 17.33 12.99
C LEU A 34 21.01 18.79 12.58
N LEU A 35 20.69 19.15 11.33
CA LEU A 35 20.72 20.52 10.84
C LEU A 35 19.75 21.43 11.64
N LYS A 36 18.52 20.97 11.86
CA LYS A 36 17.54 21.71 12.69
C LYS A 36 18.03 21.88 14.12
N LYS A 37 18.60 20.82 14.71
CA LYS A 37 19.13 20.85 16.05
C LYS A 37 20.30 21.88 16.19
N GLN A 38 21.22 21.89 15.24
CA GLN A 38 22.36 22.80 15.22
C GLN A 38 21.94 24.27 15.10
N ASN A 39 20.88 24.55 14.32
CA ASN A 39 20.40 25.91 14.09
C ASN A 39 19.28 26.34 15.08
N GLY A 40 18.90 25.50 16.02
CA GLY A 40 17.82 25.82 16.98
C GLY A 40 16.44 26.02 16.33
N TRP A 41 16.17 25.36 15.20
CA TRP A 41 14.94 25.57 14.42
C TRP A 41 13.76 24.71 14.90
N PHE A 42 13.85 24.11 16.08
CA PHE A 42 12.69 23.44 16.68
C PHE A 42 11.73 24.46 17.26
N VAL A 43 10.46 24.38 16.82
CA VAL A 43 9.38 25.19 17.36
C VAL A 43 8.61 24.33 18.37
N GLU A 44 8.36 24.85 19.56
CA GLU A 44 7.48 24.15 20.52
C GLU A 44 6.10 23.93 19.91
N SER A 45 5.75 22.67 19.67
CA SER A 45 4.44 22.32 19.14
C SER A 45 3.40 22.55 20.23
N GLN A 46 2.52 23.53 20.05
CA GLN A 46 1.33 23.66 20.87
C GLN A 46 0.42 22.48 20.58
N LYS A 47 0.26 21.58 21.57
CA LYS A 47 -0.70 20.48 21.51
C LYS A 47 -2.11 21.07 21.56
N GLN A 48 -2.70 21.33 20.41
CA GLN A 48 -4.10 21.73 20.34
C GLN A 48 -5.01 20.50 20.29
N LYS A 49 -5.94 20.43 21.26
CA LYS A 49 -7.05 19.50 21.19
C LYS A 49 -8.05 20.05 20.16
N VAL A 50 -8.23 19.32 19.07
CA VAL A 50 -9.28 19.63 18.09
C VAL A 50 -10.60 19.17 18.67
N PHE A 51 -11.49 20.12 18.95
CA PHE A 51 -12.89 19.82 19.28
C PHE A 51 -13.65 19.61 17.97
N ILE A 52 -14.34 18.48 17.88
CA ILE A 52 -15.20 18.20 16.72
C ILE A 52 -16.57 18.78 17.00
N ASP A 53 -16.98 19.80 16.25
CA ASP A 53 -18.35 20.27 16.26
C ASP A 53 -19.22 19.26 15.50
N THR A 54 -20.11 18.57 16.24
CA THR A 54 -21.04 17.59 15.68
C THR A 54 -22.05 18.21 14.71
N ARG A 55 -22.36 19.52 14.82
CA ARG A 55 -23.23 20.23 13.87
C ARG A 55 -22.53 20.47 12.53
N ALA A 56 -21.25 20.84 12.57
CA ALA A 56 -20.45 20.98 11.36
C ALA A 56 -20.29 19.64 10.62
N CYS A 57 -20.16 18.52 11.35
CA CYS A 57 -20.17 17.18 10.77
C CYS A 57 -21.48 16.83 10.07
N ALA A 58 -22.63 17.24 10.64
CA ALA A 58 -23.93 16.97 10.06
C ALA A 58 -24.20 17.80 8.79
N ASN A 59 -23.59 18.99 8.69
CA ASN A 59 -23.71 19.88 7.53
C ASN A 59 -22.69 19.59 6.42
N ALA A 60 -21.67 18.77 6.69
CA ALA A 60 -20.70 18.38 5.69
C ALA A 60 -21.34 17.38 4.71
N ASP A 61 -21.52 17.79 3.45
CA ASP A 61 -22.13 16.97 2.36
C ASP A 61 -21.20 15.82 1.89
N THR A 62 -20.49 15.20 2.83
CA THR A 62 -19.59 14.08 2.58
C THR A 62 -20.08 12.82 3.28
N THR A 63 -21.06 12.16 2.64
CA THR A 63 -21.48 10.83 3.11
C THR A 63 -20.32 9.84 3.00
N PRO A 64 -19.97 9.13 4.09
CA PRO A 64 -18.91 8.12 4.03
C PRO A 64 -19.35 6.96 3.14
N ILE A 65 -18.41 6.44 2.35
CA ILE A 65 -18.67 5.26 1.53
C ILE A 65 -18.76 4.04 2.47
N SER A 66 -19.80 3.21 2.27
CA SER A 66 -19.98 2.01 3.08
C SER A 66 -18.95 0.94 2.73
N PHE A 67 -18.32 0.35 3.73
CA PHE A 67 -17.42 -0.79 3.58
C PHE A 67 -18.13 -2.07 3.08
N ARG A 68 -19.46 -2.12 3.12
CA ARG A 68 -20.28 -3.26 2.65
C ARG A 68 -20.06 -3.55 1.17
N TYR A 69 -19.68 -2.56 0.36
CA TYR A 69 -19.35 -2.75 -1.05
C TYR A 69 -18.15 -3.69 -1.26
N HIS A 70 -17.16 -3.67 -0.37
CA HIS A 70 -16.05 -4.65 -0.43
C HIS A 70 -16.53 -6.08 -0.19
N ILE A 71 -17.49 -6.28 0.73
CA ILE A 71 -18.07 -7.60 1.01
C ILE A 71 -18.78 -8.13 -0.25
N ILE A 72 -19.48 -7.27 -0.98
CA ILE A 72 -20.14 -7.62 -2.23
C ILE A 72 -19.10 -8.03 -3.29
N ILE A 73 -18.00 -7.28 -3.43
CA ILE A 73 -16.93 -7.62 -4.38
C ILE A 73 -16.29 -8.95 -4.01
N ILE A 74 -15.89 -9.16 -2.76
CA ILE A 74 -15.29 -10.42 -2.30
C ILE A 74 -16.25 -11.59 -2.49
N ALA A 75 -17.53 -11.42 -2.18
CA ALA A 75 -18.54 -12.45 -2.44
C ALA A 75 -18.66 -12.77 -3.94
N ALA A 76 -18.64 -11.76 -4.81
CA ALA A 76 -18.67 -11.94 -6.26
C ALA A 76 -17.40 -12.67 -6.76
N GLU A 77 -16.22 -12.36 -6.23
CA GLU A 77 -14.96 -13.06 -6.53
C GLU A 77 -15.04 -14.55 -6.17
N LEU A 78 -15.55 -14.87 -4.97
CA LEU A 78 -15.70 -16.25 -4.52
C LEU A 78 -16.78 -17.01 -5.32
N LEU A 79 -17.91 -16.38 -5.60
CA LEU A 79 -18.98 -16.98 -6.40
C LEU A 79 -18.55 -17.22 -7.86
N ALA A 80 -17.73 -16.34 -8.41
CA ALA A 80 -17.19 -16.48 -9.75
C ALA A 80 -16.27 -17.70 -9.92
N LEU A 81 -15.74 -18.27 -8.82
CA LEU A 81 -14.95 -19.51 -8.88
C LEU A 81 -15.81 -20.76 -9.16
N ILE A 82 -17.09 -20.75 -8.80
CA ILE A 82 -17.96 -21.92 -8.90
C ILE A 82 -18.07 -22.46 -10.33
N PRO A 83 -18.40 -21.64 -11.37
CA PRO A 83 -18.48 -22.14 -12.73
C PRO A 83 -17.13 -22.63 -13.27
N PHE A 84 -16.02 -22.10 -12.79
CA PHE A 84 -14.69 -22.49 -13.27
C PHE A 84 -14.24 -23.86 -12.76
N TYR A 85 -14.89 -24.41 -11.74
CA TYR A 85 -14.62 -25.77 -11.28
C TYR A 85 -14.89 -26.84 -12.35
N SER A 86 -15.76 -26.55 -13.32
CA SER A 86 -15.99 -27.43 -14.48
C SER A 86 -14.75 -27.62 -15.37
N TRP A 87 -13.75 -26.74 -15.28
CA TRP A 87 -12.47 -26.82 -16.01
C TRP A 87 -11.32 -27.33 -15.16
N LYS A 88 -11.59 -28.01 -14.03
CA LYS A 88 -10.56 -28.50 -13.09
C LYS A 88 -9.48 -29.38 -13.74
N ASP A 89 -9.82 -30.09 -14.80
CA ASP A 89 -8.93 -31.01 -15.52
C ASP A 89 -8.09 -30.31 -16.61
N ARG A 90 -8.28 -29.01 -16.82
CA ARG A 90 -7.50 -28.22 -17.77
C ARG A 90 -6.17 -27.76 -17.16
N ALA A 91 -5.12 -27.79 -17.97
CA ALA A 91 -3.77 -27.40 -17.54
C ALA A 91 -3.69 -25.96 -16.95
N TYR A 92 -4.56 -25.04 -17.41
CA TYR A 92 -4.59 -23.66 -16.94
C TYR A 92 -5.39 -23.46 -15.64
N PHE A 93 -6.07 -24.48 -15.12
CA PHE A 93 -6.92 -24.35 -13.93
C PHE A 93 -6.12 -23.92 -12.69
N SER A 94 -4.93 -24.46 -12.49
CA SER A 94 -4.05 -24.09 -11.39
C SER A 94 -3.70 -22.59 -11.39
N MET A 95 -3.44 -22.02 -12.57
CA MET A 95 -3.17 -20.58 -12.73
C MET A 95 -4.41 -19.72 -12.43
N ILE A 96 -5.60 -20.17 -12.87
CA ILE A 96 -6.86 -19.48 -12.52
C ILE A 96 -7.01 -19.39 -11.00
N ILE A 97 -6.78 -20.48 -10.28
CA ILE A 97 -6.91 -20.53 -8.82
C ILE A 97 -5.84 -19.64 -8.14
N VAL A 98 -4.59 -19.70 -8.58
CA VAL A 98 -3.52 -18.86 -8.00
C VAL A 98 -3.87 -17.36 -8.15
N PHE A 99 -4.28 -16.94 -9.35
CA PHE A 99 -4.65 -15.53 -9.56
C PHE A 99 -5.95 -15.16 -8.84
N ALA A 100 -6.90 -16.06 -8.68
CA ALA A 100 -8.08 -15.84 -7.86
C ALA A 100 -7.71 -15.59 -6.39
N ILE A 101 -6.84 -16.40 -5.82
CA ILE A 101 -6.36 -16.22 -4.44
C ILE A 101 -5.70 -14.84 -4.30
N CYS A 102 -4.83 -14.45 -5.23
CA CYS A 102 -4.21 -13.13 -5.23
C CYS A 102 -5.25 -12.01 -5.30
N THR A 103 -6.28 -12.15 -6.14
CA THR A 103 -7.38 -11.20 -6.29
C THR A 103 -8.16 -11.03 -4.99
N VAL A 104 -8.54 -12.12 -4.35
CA VAL A 104 -9.24 -12.09 -3.05
C VAL A 104 -8.37 -11.45 -1.95
N ILE A 105 -7.08 -11.77 -1.91
CA ILE A 105 -6.15 -11.15 -0.94
C ILE A 105 -6.10 -9.63 -1.10
N VAL A 106 -6.01 -9.14 -2.34
CA VAL A 106 -6.01 -7.69 -2.63
C VAL A 106 -7.33 -7.04 -2.20
N SER A 107 -8.46 -7.68 -2.47
CA SER A 107 -9.79 -7.18 -2.07
C SER A 107 -9.99 -7.18 -0.55
N VAL A 108 -9.51 -8.21 0.15
CA VAL A 108 -9.52 -8.29 1.62
C VAL A 108 -8.61 -7.19 2.21
N PHE A 109 -7.43 -6.97 1.62
CA PHE A 109 -6.57 -5.87 2.03
C PHE A 109 -7.26 -4.51 1.86
N GLY A 110 -7.89 -4.25 0.71
CA GLY A 110 -8.67 -3.04 0.45
C GLY A 110 -9.80 -2.84 1.48
N PHE A 111 -10.51 -3.91 1.83
CA PHE A 111 -11.57 -3.91 2.85
C PHE A 111 -11.03 -3.54 4.24
N VAL A 112 -9.98 -4.22 4.69
CA VAL A 112 -9.36 -3.98 6.00
C VAL A 112 -8.81 -2.55 6.08
N PHE A 113 -8.15 -2.09 5.02
CA PHE A 113 -7.60 -0.74 4.96
C PHE A 113 -8.69 0.34 4.95
N HIS A 114 -9.81 0.11 4.25
CA HIS A 114 -10.98 0.99 4.29
C HIS A 114 -11.54 1.12 5.71
N ILE A 115 -11.74 -0.01 6.43
CA ILE A 115 -12.20 0.02 7.82
C ILE A 115 -11.21 0.78 8.71
N TYR A 116 -9.92 0.49 8.57
CA TYR A 116 -8.86 1.17 9.31
C TYR A 116 -8.93 2.69 9.12
N MET A 117 -9.00 3.15 7.87
CA MET A 117 -9.04 4.58 7.54
C MET A 117 -10.30 5.27 8.06
N ASN A 118 -11.45 4.60 8.01
CA ASN A 118 -12.69 5.15 8.57
C ASN A 118 -12.65 5.29 10.10
N ARG A 119 -11.99 4.36 10.79
CA ARG A 119 -11.83 4.39 12.26
C ARG A 119 -10.69 5.28 12.71
N ARG A 120 -9.83 5.72 11.79
CA ARG A 120 -8.70 6.59 12.12
C ARG A 120 -9.19 7.90 12.70
N GLN A 121 -8.52 8.37 13.77
CA GLN A 121 -8.79 9.68 14.38
C GLN A 121 -8.58 10.80 13.36
N ASN A 122 -9.39 11.85 13.45
CA ASN A 122 -9.26 13.02 12.60
C ASN A 122 -7.99 13.79 12.95
N GLN A 123 -7.33 14.29 11.91
CA GLN A 123 -6.12 15.12 12.05
C GLN A 123 -6.51 16.61 12.16
N ALA A 124 -5.76 17.35 12.97
CA ALA A 124 -5.86 18.80 13.03
C ALA A 124 -5.02 19.44 11.93
N TYR A 125 -5.65 20.21 11.05
CA TYR A 125 -5.00 20.98 9.99
C TYR A 125 -5.16 22.48 10.22
N SER A 126 -6.20 22.89 10.96
CA SER A 126 -6.62 24.25 11.21
C SER A 126 -7.10 24.43 12.65
N LEU A 127 -7.13 25.68 13.14
CA LEU A 127 -7.86 26.04 14.36
C LEU A 127 -9.37 25.96 14.15
N ASN A 128 -9.84 26.02 12.90
CA ASN A 128 -11.26 25.90 12.55
C ASN A 128 -11.69 24.44 12.51
N SER A 129 -12.62 24.06 13.38
CA SER A 129 -13.18 22.70 13.47
C SER A 129 -13.86 22.24 12.19
N ASP A 130 -14.54 23.16 11.50
CA ASP A 130 -15.32 22.84 10.29
C ASP A 130 -14.39 22.43 9.15
N ILE A 131 -13.29 23.17 8.97
CA ILE A 131 -12.26 22.85 7.97
C ILE A 131 -11.64 21.48 8.28
N ASN A 132 -11.31 21.21 9.55
CA ASN A 132 -10.78 19.92 9.97
C ASN A 132 -11.72 18.77 9.64
N ASN A 133 -13.02 18.93 9.92
CA ASN A 133 -14.02 17.91 9.64
C ASN A 133 -14.18 17.65 8.15
N ILE A 134 -14.37 18.71 7.35
CA ILE A 134 -14.55 18.60 5.90
C ILE A 134 -13.33 17.94 5.25
N VAL A 135 -12.12 18.37 5.61
CA VAL A 135 -10.88 17.79 5.08
C VAL A 135 -10.75 16.31 5.44
N ASN A 136 -10.96 15.94 6.70
CA ASN A 136 -10.84 14.55 7.14
C ASN A 136 -11.89 13.64 6.48
N LEU A 137 -13.15 14.07 6.38
CA LEU A 137 -14.22 13.32 5.72
C LEU A 137 -13.93 13.15 4.23
N THR A 138 -13.51 14.23 3.57
CA THR A 138 -13.14 14.20 2.15
C THR A 138 -11.99 13.21 1.92
N MET A 139 -10.92 13.25 2.72
CA MET A 139 -9.81 12.32 2.59
C MET A 139 -10.24 10.87 2.81
N LYS A 140 -11.07 10.60 3.83
CA LYS A 140 -11.62 9.26 4.06
C LYS A 140 -12.42 8.76 2.85
N LYS A 141 -13.25 9.63 2.24
CA LYS A 141 -14.05 9.31 1.05
C LYS A 141 -13.17 8.96 -0.15
N TYR A 142 -12.14 9.77 -0.44
CA TYR A 142 -11.21 9.50 -1.55
C TYR A 142 -10.47 8.18 -1.36
N ILE A 143 -9.97 7.90 -0.14
CA ILE A 143 -9.26 6.67 0.14
C ILE A 143 -10.19 5.45 0.03
N ALA A 144 -11.42 5.56 0.57
CA ALA A 144 -12.42 4.50 0.43
C ALA A 144 -12.76 4.22 -1.03
N SER A 145 -12.94 5.28 -1.86
CA SER A 145 -13.17 5.15 -3.30
C SER A 145 -12.00 4.47 -3.99
N ALA A 146 -10.76 4.87 -3.66
CA ALA A 146 -9.56 4.30 -4.25
C ALA A 146 -9.44 2.79 -3.98
N MET A 147 -9.70 2.36 -2.73
CA MET A 147 -9.67 0.95 -2.35
C MET A 147 -10.77 0.14 -3.06
N LEU A 148 -11.99 0.69 -3.18
CA LEU A 148 -13.08 0.02 -3.89
C LEU A 148 -12.80 -0.12 -5.38
N ILE A 149 -12.34 0.96 -6.03
CA ILE A 149 -12.01 0.93 -7.46
C ILE A 149 -10.85 -0.04 -7.73
N MET A 150 -9.84 -0.04 -6.88
CA MET A 150 -8.73 -0.99 -6.97
C MET A 150 -9.24 -2.45 -6.88
N SER A 151 -10.07 -2.78 -5.91
CA SER A 151 -10.64 -4.13 -5.78
C SER A 151 -11.47 -4.51 -7.00
N LEU A 152 -12.30 -3.60 -7.51
CA LEU A 152 -13.13 -3.85 -8.70
C LEU A 152 -12.28 -4.07 -9.96
N LEU A 153 -11.28 -3.21 -10.21
CA LEU A 153 -10.39 -3.36 -11.37
C LEU A 153 -9.56 -4.65 -11.29
N ASN A 154 -9.12 -5.02 -10.10
CA ASN A 154 -8.42 -6.27 -9.87
C ASN A 154 -9.31 -7.49 -10.17
N PHE A 155 -10.58 -7.46 -9.76
CA PHE A 155 -11.56 -8.48 -10.11
C PHE A 155 -11.80 -8.56 -11.63
N VAL A 156 -11.97 -7.42 -12.29
CA VAL A 156 -12.12 -7.36 -13.76
C VAL A 156 -10.88 -7.93 -14.46
N ALA A 157 -9.68 -7.62 -13.99
CA ALA A 157 -8.44 -8.16 -14.55
C ALA A 157 -8.38 -9.67 -14.46
N TRP A 158 -8.77 -10.25 -13.30
CA TRP A 158 -8.83 -11.70 -13.13
C TRP A 158 -9.87 -12.34 -14.04
N ILE A 159 -11.10 -11.81 -14.12
CA ILE A 159 -12.15 -12.34 -15.03
C ILE A 159 -11.67 -12.29 -16.48
N THR A 160 -11.05 -11.18 -16.91
CA THR A 160 -10.49 -11.05 -18.27
C THR A 160 -9.44 -12.13 -18.53
N PHE A 161 -8.53 -12.36 -17.59
CA PHE A 161 -7.54 -13.42 -17.69
C PHE A 161 -8.19 -14.80 -17.90
N VAL A 162 -9.19 -15.14 -17.07
CA VAL A 162 -9.90 -16.40 -17.13
C VAL A 162 -10.60 -16.58 -18.47
N LEU A 163 -11.35 -15.57 -18.93
CA LEU A 163 -12.02 -15.62 -20.24
C LEU A 163 -11.04 -15.84 -21.38
N MET A 164 -9.89 -15.17 -21.35
CA MET A 164 -8.86 -15.37 -22.37
C MET A 164 -8.25 -16.78 -22.35
N CYS A 165 -8.03 -17.35 -21.15
CA CYS A 165 -7.56 -18.74 -21.01
C CYS A 165 -8.58 -19.74 -21.59
N ILE A 166 -9.88 -19.51 -21.37
CA ILE A 166 -10.96 -20.37 -21.90
C ILE A 166 -11.03 -20.27 -23.41
N ILE A 167 -10.97 -19.06 -23.98
CA ILE A 167 -11.04 -18.84 -25.44
C ILE A 167 -9.85 -19.48 -26.15
N GLN A 168 -8.65 -19.41 -25.57
CA GLN A 168 -7.41 -19.94 -26.14
C GLN A 168 -7.18 -21.42 -25.78
N ASP A 169 -7.97 -21.99 -24.90
CA ASP A 169 -7.77 -23.32 -24.25
C ASP A 169 -6.35 -23.52 -23.68
N THR A 170 -5.68 -22.45 -23.33
CA THR A 170 -4.33 -22.43 -22.77
C THR A 170 -4.02 -21.11 -22.07
N VAL A 171 -2.96 -21.09 -21.25
CA VAL A 171 -2.36 -19.84 -20.76
C VAL A 171 -1.43 -19.30 -21.85
N GLY A 172 -1.97 -18.47 -22.73
CA GLY A 172 -1.17 -17.81 -23.77
C GLY A 172 -0.46 -16.55 -23.27
N ASN A 173 0.56 -16.10 -24.03
CA ASN A 173 1.24 -14.85 -23.74
C ASN A 173 0.28 -13.67 -23.70
N LEU A 174 -0.74 -13.66 -24.56
CA LEU A 174 -1.72 -12.58 -24.63
C LEU A 174 -2.56 -12.50 -23.33
N SER A 175 -3.08 -13.63 -22.82
CA SER A 175 -3.84 -13.64 -21.57
C SER A 175 -3.03 -13.13 -20.38
N PHE A 176 -1.77 -13.53 -20.31
CA PHE A 176 -0.85 -13.10 -19.26
C PHE A 176 -0.53 -11.59 -19.33
N TRP A 177 -0.18 -11.07 -20.53
CA TRP A 177 0.11 -9.66 -20.70
C TRP A 177 -1.12 -8.78 -20.47
N MET A 178 -2.30 -9.20 -20.91
CA MET A 178 -3.55 -8.48 -20.64
C MET A 178 -3.82 -8.38 -19.14
N TYR A 179 -3.62 -9.47 -18.39
CA TYR A 179 -3.74 -9.44 -16.93
C TYR A 179 -2.76 -8.45 -16.29
N ILE A 180 -1.48 -8.49 -16.67
CA ILE A 180 -0.45 -7.57 -16.14
C ILE A 180 -0.79 -6.11 -16.45
N ILE A 181 -1.21 -5.81 -17.68
CA ILE A 181 -1.57 -4.43 -18.07
C ILE A 181 -2.75 -3.93 -17.23
N LEU A 182 -3.78 -4.75 -17.03
CA LEU A 182 -4.93 -4.38 -16.20
C LEU A 182 -4.55 -4.21 -14.72
N GLN A 183 -3.64 -5.02 -14.19
CA GLN A 183 -3.10 -4.86 -12.84
C GLN A 183 -2.30 -3.55 -12.69
N LEU A 184 -1.45 -3.22 -13.65
CA LEU A 184 -0.73 -1.95 -13.67
C LEU A 184 -1.69 -0.76 -13.75
N LEU A 185 -2.75 -0.86 -14.58
CA LEU A 185 -3.79 0.16 -14.67
C LEU A 185 -4.52 0.36 -13.33
N SER A 186 -4.82 -0.72 -12.63
CA SER A 186 -5.42 -0.68 -11.28
C SER A 186 -4.51 0.07 -10.29
N GLY A 187 -3.19 -0.24 -10.29
CA GLY A 187 -2.20 0.46 -9.47
C GLY A 187 -2.06 1.95 -9.83
N CYS A 188 -2.01 2.28 -11.13
CA CYS A 188 -1.98 3.66 -11.60
C CYS A 188 -3.23 4.45 -11.19
N THR A 189 -4.41 3.84 -11.26
CA THR A 189 -5.68 4.46 -10.84
C THR A 189 -5.66 4.80 -9.36
N LEU A 190 -5.14 3.90 -8.52
CA LEU A 190 -4.95 4.15 -7.08
C LEU A 190 -4.08 5.40 -6.86
N ILE A 191 -2.92 5.48 -7.52
CA ILE A 191 -2.00 6.62 -7.42
C ILE A 191 -2.68 7.92 -7.85
N VAL A 192 -3.39 7.92 -8.98
CA VAL A 192 -4.11 9.10 -9.49
C VAL A 192 -5.15 9.59 -8.47
N ILE A 193 -5.97 8.70 -7.91
CA ILE A 193 -6.98 9.08 -6.90
C ILE A 193 -6.32 9.67 -5.65
N LEU A 194 -5.20 9.12 -5.19
CA LEU A 194 -4.47 9.64 -4.04
C LEU A 194 -3.87 11.04 -4.33
N ILE A 195 -3.38 11.29 -5.55
CA ILE A 195 -2.92 12.62 -5.98
C ILE A 195 -4.10 13.61 -5.99
N LEU A 196 -5.24 13.22 -6.56
CA LEU A 196 -6.45 14.05 -6.56
C LEU A 196 -6.92 14.37 -5.14
N ALA A 197 -6.92 13.39 -4.24
CA ALA A 197 -7.25 13.58 -2.84
C ALA A 197 -6.34 14.62 -2.18
N ARG A 198 -5.02 14.51 -2.41
CA ARG A 198 -4.03 15.46 -1.91
C ARG A 198 -4.27 16.87 -2.46
N ASN A 199 -4.47 17.01 -3.76
CA ASN A 199 -4.71 18.30 -4.39
C ASN A 199 -5.97 18.95 -3.81
N ARG A 200 -7.05 18.18 -3.67
CA ARG A 200 -8.29 18.64 -3.06
C ARG A 200 -8.13 19.08 -1.61
N LYS A 201 -7.37 18.29 -0.82
CA LYS A 201 -7.00 18.69 0.54
C LYS A 201 -6.27 20.04 0.55
N ASN A 202 -5.25 20.20 -0.31
CA ASN A 202 -4.46 21.43 -0.36
C ASN A 202 -5.30 22.65 -0.78
N GLU A 203 -6.25 22.48 -1.69
CA GLU A 203 -7.20 23.54 -2.09
C GLU A 203 -8.07 23.99 -0.91
N MET A 204 -8.62 23.03 -0.15
CA MET A 204 -9.43 23.33 1.04
C MET A 204 -8.63 24.08 2.11
N LEU A 205 -7.35 23.70 2.30
CA LEU A 205 -6.48 24.35 3.28
C LEU A 205 -5.95 25.71 2.83
N LYS A 206 -5.91 26.00 1.52
CA LYS A 206 -5.55 27.37 1.04
C LYS A 206 -6.56 28.44 1.43
N ALA A 207 -7.82 28.06 1.63
CA ALA A 207 -8.87 28.96 2.09
C ALA A 207 -8.82 29.22 3.61
N ASP A 208 -7.95 28.51 4.32
CA ASP A 208 -7.82 28.60 5.77
C ASP A 208 -6.93 29.81 6.16
N THR A 209 -7.44 30.63 7.07
CA THR A 209 -6.73 31.78 7.63
C THR A 209 -5.97 31.47 8.90
N GLN A 210 -6.16 30.28 9.45
CA GLN A 210 -5.59 29.88 10.75
C GLN A 210 -4.99 28.46 10.71
N PRO A 211 -3.97 28.20 9.88
CA PRO A 211 -3.37 26.90 9.79
C PRO A 211 -2.67 26.52 11.11
N VAL A 212 -2.83 25.27 11.54
CA VAL A 212 -2.09 24.72 12.66
C VAL A 212 -0.77 24.18 12.15
N PHE A 213 0.32 24.75 12.64
CA PHE A 213 1.66 24.20 12.41
C PHE A 213 2.03 23.27 13.56
N VAL A 214 2.29 22.00 13.24
CA VAL A 214 2.79 21.00 14.18
C VAL A 214 4.22 20.66 13.79
N ASP A 215 5.18 21.09 14.61
CA ASP A 215 6.56 20.64 14.47
C ASP A 215 6.72 19.30 15.19
N ASP A 216 6.85 18.21 14.43
CA ASP A 216 7.05 16.85 14.93
C ASP A 216 8.45 16.30 14.63
N ASP A 217 9.39 17.17 14.19
CA ASP A 217 10.75 16.78 13.79
C ASP A 217 11.52 16.10 14.92
N ASP A 218 11.23 16.46 16.17
CA ASP A 218 11.84 15.83 17.33
C ASP A 218 11.56 14.33 17.42
N TYR A 219 10.47 13.87 16.79
CA TYR A 219 10.10 12.46 16.74
C TYR A 219 10.78 11.68 15.60
N TRP A 220 11.58 12.35 14.74
CA TRP A 220 12.29 11.78 13.60
C TRP A 220 13.80 11.60 13.83
N LYS A 221 14.25 11.55 15.08
CA LYS A 221 15.70 11.53 15.47
C LYS A 221 16.51 10.44 14.77
N THR A 222 15.93 9.29 14.59
CA THR A 222 16.59 8.10 14.01
C THR A 222 16.25 7.90 12.52
N GLY A 223 15.48 8.80 11.92
CA GLY A 223 14.90 8.61 10.60
C GLY A 223 13.62 7.79 10.58
N PHE A 224 13.24 7.19 11.72
CA PHE A 224 11.95 6.58 11.96
C PHE A 224 11.10 7.48 12.83
N TYR A 225 9.80 7.58 12.52
CA TYR A 225 8.89 8.32 13.37
C TYR A 225 8.60 7.54 14.65
N TYR A 226 8.87 8.17 15.79
CA TYR A 226 8.64 7.58 17.10
C TYR A 226 7.98 8.59 18.03
N ASN A 227 6.63 8.55 18.13
CA ASN A 227 5.87 9.44 19.00
C ASN A 227 4.86 8.63 19.84
N PRO A 228 5.12 8.45 21.17
CA PRO A 228 4.20 7.72 22.04
C PRO A 228 2.86 8.42 22.25
N ASN A 229 2.80 9.74 22.04
CA ASN A 229 1.58 10.52 22.23
C ASN A 229 0.69 10.58 20.98
N ASP A 230 1.22 10.21 19.78
CA ASP A 230 0.44 10.16 18.56
C ASP A 230 -0.25 8.80 18.44
N PRO A 231 -1.59 8.73 18.42
CA PRO A 231 -2.32 7.48 18.31
C PRO A 231 -2.26 6.86 16.92
N HIS A 232 -1.78 7.59 15.90
CA HIS A 232 -1.80 7.13 14.52
C HIS A 232 -0.68 6.10 14.25
N LEU A 233 -1.02 5.04 13.54
CA LEU A 233 -0.07 4.03 13.08
C LEU A 233 0.71 4.52 11.84
N PHE A 234 0.00 5.12 10.89
CA PHE A 234 0.58 5.72 9.68
C PHE A 234 0.56 7.24 9.80
N VAL A 235 1.71 7.86 9.62
CA VAL A 235 1.90 9.31 9.66
C VAL A 235 2.46 9.80 8.33
N PRO A 236 2.12 11.01 7.87
CA PRO A 236 2.69 11.56 6.65
C PRO A 236 4.22 11.67 6.77
N ASP A 237 4.92 11.25 5.74
CA ASP A 237 6.37 11.41 5.66
C ASP A 237 6.72 12.89 5.38
N ARG A 238 7.76 13.38 6.01
CA ARG A 238 8.20 14.78 5.86
C ARG A 238 8.98 15.05 4.59
N LEU A 239 9.77 14.10 4.15
CA LEU A 239 10.57 14.25 2.93
C LEU A 239 9.72 14.11 1.69
N CYS A 240 8.69 13.29 1.74
CA CYS A 240 7.78 13.08 0.64
C CYS A 240 6.33 13.13 1.14
N SER A 241 5.66 14.24 0.89
CA SER A 241 4.27 14.47 1.36
C SER A 241 3.22 13.49 0.80
N THR A 242 3.59 12.63 -0.14
CA THR A 242 2.75 11.53 -0.65
C THR A 242 3.00 10.23 0.07
N ASN A 243 4.12 10.09 0.76
CA ASN A 243 4.47 8.88 1.49
C ASN A 243 3.92 8.90 2.91
N TYR A 244 3.78 7.71 3.46
CA TYR A 244 3.45 7.50 4.86
C TYR A 244 4.54 6.68 5.51
N SER A 245 4.94 7.10 6.72
CA SER A 245 5.83 6.36 7.61
C SER A 245 5.03 5.72 8.74
N LEU A 246 5.62 4.72 9.36
CA LEU A 246 5.03 4.04 10.51
C LEU A 246 5.46 4.72 11.82
N ASN A 247 4.52 4.85 12.77
CA ASN A 247 4.85 5.27 14.13
C ASN A 247 5.37 4.08 14.93
N TYR A 248 6.68 3.95 15.07
CA TYR A 248 7.34 2.85 15.78
C TYR A 248 7.14 2.88 17.31
N ALA A 249 6.51 3.90 17.87
CA ALA A 249 6.00 3.86 19.24
C ALA A 249 4.80 2.91 19.37
N ARG A 250 4.13 2.56 18.26
CA ARG A 250 2.96 1.67 18.25
C ARG A 250 3.37 0.23 17.98
N THR A 251 2.79 -0.69 18.74
CA THR A 251 3.02 -2.13 18.57
C THR A 251 2.67 -2.61 17.17
N GLY A 252 1.57 -2.07 16.59
CA GLY A 252 1.16 -2.38 15.23
C GLY A 252 2.22 -2.09 14.17
N ALA A 253 3.04 -1.02 14.33
CA ALA A 253 4.14 -0.72 13.42
C ALA A 253 5.25 -1.78 13.47
N LYS A 254 5.59 -2.21 14.68
CA LYS A 254 6.62 -3.25 14.90
C LYS A 254 6.17 -4.59 14.32
N VAL A 255 4.91 -4.98 14.58
CA VAL A 255 4.31 -6.21 14.04
C VAL A 255 4.28 -6.15 12.52
N PHE A 256 3.79 -5.04 11.94
CA PHE A 256 3.71 -4.87 10.47
C PHE A 256 5.10 -4.99 9.83
N THR A 257 6.09 -4.25 10.34
CA THR A 257 7.46 -4.30 9.81
C THR A 257 8.06 -5.69 10.00
N GLY A 258 7.89 -6.32 11.17
CA GLY A 258 8.37 -7.68 11.43
C GLY A 258 7.76 -8.72 10.49
N THR A 259 6.46 -8.63 10.22
CA THR A 259 5.77 -9.50 9.26
C THR A 259 6.30 -9.33 7.85
N ILE A 260 6.43 -8.09 7.36
CA ILE A 260 6.99 -7.83 6.02
C ILE A 260 8.43 -8.34 5.92
N THR A 261 9.26 -8.08 6.94
CA THR A 261 10.64 -8.57 6.98
C THR A 261 10.68 -10.10 6.96
N ALA A 262 9.84 -10.77 7.74
CA ALA A 262 9.76 -12.22 7.76
C ALA A 262 9.33 -12.81 6.41
N ILE A 263 8.36 -12.20 5.73
CA ILE A 263 7.93 -12.60 4.38
C ILE A 263 9.08 -12.43 3.39
N LEU A 264 9.75 -11.27 3.40
CA LEU A 264 10.87 -11.00 2.48
C LEU A 264 12.04 -11.98 2.71
N LEU A 265 12.43 -12.23 3.95
CA LEU A 265 13.47 -13.20 4.27
C LEU A 265 13.04 -14.63 3.91
N GLY A 266 11.77 -14.97 4.19
CA GLY A 266 11.21 -16.28 3.82
C GLY A 266 11.23 -16.51 2.31
N THR A 267 10.84 -15.52 1.51
CA THR A 267 10.90 -15.62 0.04
C THR A 267 12.34 -15.72 -0.47
N LEU A 268 13.27 -14.99 0.12
CA LEU A 268 14.68 -15.07 -0.24
C LEU A 268 15.25 -16.47 0.05
N ILE A 269 15.03 -16.98 1.27
CA ILE A 269 15.47 -18.34 1.67
C ILE A 269 14.83 -19.38 0.76
N TRP A 270 13.51 -19.29 0.52
CA TRP A 270 12.80 -20.20 -0.37
C TRP A 270 13.42 -20.21 -1.77
N THR A 271 13.66 -19.03 -2.35
CA THR A 271 14.30 -18.90 -3.67
C THR A 271 15.66 -19.58 -3.71
N ILE A 272 16.50 -19.37 -2.70
CA ILE A 272 17.82 -19.99 -2.62
C ILE A 272 17.70 -21.52 -2.49
N VAL A 273 16.86 -22.01 -1.57
CA VAL A 273 16.71 -23.45 -1.30
C VAL A 273 16.16 -24.19 -2.52
N VAL A 274 15.16 -23.61 -3.20
CA VAL A 274 14.56 -24.26 -4.38
C VAL A 274 15.47 -24.22 -5.59
N LEU A 275 16.26 -23.16 -5.79
CA LEU A 275 17.11 -23.01 -6.96
C LEU A 275 18.52 -23.58 -6.81
N ALA A 276 19.04 -23.73 -5.58
CA ALA A 276 20.39 -24.25 -5.33
C ALA A 276 20.65 -25.64 -5.95
N PRO A 277 19.73 -26.63 -5.86
CA PRO A 277 19.97 -27.96 -6.47
C PRO A 277 20.14 -27.90 -7.99
N PHE A 278 19.46 -26.98 -8.67
CA PHE A 278 19.56 -26.84 -10.12
C PHE A 278 20.88 -26.20 -10.58
N LEU A 279 21.60 -25.48 -9.71
CA LEU A 279 22.91 -24.95 -9.99
C LEU A 279 23.97 -26.07 -10.08
N HIS A 280 23.91 -27.07 -9.21
CA HIS A 280 24.83 -28.20 -9.20
C HIS A 280 24.69 -29.05 -10.48
N VAL A 281 23.44 -29.33 -10.91
CA VAL A 281 23.19 -30.11 -12.14
C VAL A 281 23.75 -29.39 -13.38
N THR A 282 23.72 -28.07 -13.43
CA THR A 282 24.24 -27.32 -14.59
C THR A 282 25.77 -27.24 -14.64
N ILE A 283 26.44 -27.31 -13.48
CA ILE A 283 27.90 -27.32 -13.38
C ILE A 283 28.43 -28.68 -13.83
N ASP A 284 27.79 -29.77 -13.39
CA ASP A 284 28.22 -31.15 -13.74
C ASP A 284 28.10 -31.45 -15.24
N ILE A 285 27.10 -30.90 -15.94
CA ILE A 285 26.95 -31.04 -17.41
C ILE A 285 28.07 -30.33 -18.15
N LYS A 286 28.58 -29.21 -17.67
CA LYS A 286 29.68 -28.47 -18.30
C LYS A 286 31.07 -29.05 -18.05
N THR A 287 31.23 -29.88 -17.04
CA THR A 287 32.49 -30.54 -16.72
C THR A 287 32.63 -31.90 -17.43
N THR A 288 31.58 -32.39 -18.09
CA THR A 288 31.53 -33.64 -18.87
C THR A 288 31.58 -33.44 -20.39
N GLU A 289 31.60 -32.19 -20.89
CA GLU A 289 31.93 -31.83 -22.28
C GLU A 289 33.39 -31.38 -22.38
#